data_5d33937cfcb74fe514a5b6b7e6d9df27
#
_entry.id   5d33937cfcb74fe514a5b6b7e6d9df27
#
_cell.length_a   1.000
_cell.length_b   1.000
_cell.length_c   1.000
_cell.angle_alpha   90.00
_cell.angle_beta   90.00
_cell.angle_gamma   90.00
#
_symmetry.space_group_name_H-M   'P 1'
#
loop_
_entity.id
_entity.type
_entity.pdbx_description
1 polymer ?
#
loop_
_entity_poly.entity_id
_entity_poly.type
_entity_poly.pdbx_seq_one_letter_code
_entity_poly.pdbx_strand_id
1 'polypeptide(L)'
;MKKQTLDLQTLTMISLFAALIFLSIQFFKIPVGAQFIHFGNALVVVGCLIFGSKLGFLAAAIGLGIFDLLNGYAAEIPIILLEALAVAVVIHFLYEGLFHRKDRLRNILVTAVAAALVKVVLNILKYTLTGTLLGGSSLPAAFLLAVAKITGTFGSSLATVIAVPILYPIFKQVRKAHKQTRPLKSRDKSIISINKETV
;
A
#
# COMPACT_ATOMS: atom_id res chain seq x y z
N MET A 1 4.50 11.45 -22.41
CA MET A 1 4.50 11.14 -20.96
C MET A 1 4.93 12.38 -20.20
N LYS A 2 4.00 13.09 -19.50
CA LYS A 2 4.39 14.19 -18.60
C LYS A 2 5.23 13.60 -17.45
N LYS A 3 6.50 14.01 -17.33
CA LYS A 3 7.30 13.75 -16.14
C LYS A 3 6.50 14.28 -14.92
N GLN A 4 6.02 13.39 -14.06
CA GLN A 4 5.55 13.79 -12.74
C GLN A 4 6.80 14.22 -11.96
N THR A 5 7.09 15.50 -11.98
CA THR A 5 8.02 16.06 -11.01
C THR A 5 7.39 15.87 -9.64
N LEU A 6 8.07 15.14 -8.76
CA LEU A 6 7.68 15.02 -7.35
C LEU A 6 7.80 16.41 -6.75
N ASP A 7 6.68 17.14 -6.66
CA ASP A 7 6.66 18.40 -5.94
C ASP A 7 6.82 18.13 -4.44
N LEU A 8 7.33 19.09 -3.70
CA LEU A 8 7.58 18.98 -2.26
C LEU A 8 6.33 18.51 -1.50
N GLN A 9 5.14 18.93 -1.92
CA GLN A 9 3.88 18.57 -1.32
C GLN A 9 3.57 17.06 -1.47
N THR A 10 3.78 16.53 -2.68
CA THR A 10 3.61 15.10 -2.95
C THR A 10 4.59 14.27 -2.13
N LEU A 11 5.85 14.72 -2.04
CA LEU A 11 6.87 14.06 -1.23
C LEU A 11 6.48 14.05 0.25
N THR A 12 6.05 15.18 0.81
CA THR A 12 5.58 15.27 2.21
C THR A 12 4.42 14.31 2.48
N MET A 13 3.45 14.25 1.58
CA MET A 13 2.29 13.35 1.76
C MET A 13 2.69 11.88 1.70
N ILE A 14 3.60 11.50 0.80
CA ILE A 14 4.11 10.12 0.73
C ILE A 14 4.88 9.78 2.01
N SER A 15 5.73 10.68 2.50
CA SER A 15 6.49 10.47 3.74
C SER A 15 5.59 10.32 4.96
N LEU A 16 4.57 11.17 5.09
CA LEU A 16 3.57 11.06 6.16
C LEU A 16 2.81 9.73 6.07
N PHE A 17 2.48 9.29 4.85
CA PHE A 17 1.76 8.05 4.67
C PHE A 17 2.64 6.83 4.95
N ALA A 18 3.92 6.87 4.60
CA ALA A 18 4.90 5.87 4.98
C ALA A 18 5.06 5.77 6.51
N ALA A 19 5.11 6.92 7.20
CA ALA A 19 5.11 6.95 8.66
C ALA A 19 3.84 6.34 9.26
N LEU A 20 2.66 6.59 8.70
CA LEU A 20 1.42 5.96 9.13
C LEU A 20 1.44 4.45 8.96
N ILE A 21 1.97 3.93 7.84
CA ILE A 21 2.14 2.49 7.62
C ILE A 21 3.05 1.91 8.70
N PHE A 22 4.22 2.50 8.93
CA PHE A 22 5.14 2.09 9.98
C PHE A 22 4.48 2.07 11.36
N LEU A 23 3.87 3.18 11.77
CA LEU A 23 3.23 3.32 13.09
C LEU A 23 2.07 2.33 13.28
N SER A 24 1.30 2.07 12.21
CA SER A 24 0.19 1.12 12.28
C SER A 24 0.65 -0.31 12.57
N ILE A 25 1.83 -0.69 12.10
CA ILE A 25 2.40 -2.00 12.39
C ILE A 25 3.08 -1.97 13.76
N GLN A 26 3.88 -0.94 14.04
CA GLN A 26 4.65 -0.85 15.28
C GLN A 26 3.78 -0.92 16.53
N PHE A 27 2.64 -0.20 16.54
CA PHE A 27 1.81 -0.04 17.73
C PHE A 27 0.54 -0.91 17.73
N PHE A 28 0.08 -1.36 16.58
CA PHE A 28 -1.18 -2.12 16.46
C PHE A 28 -1.01 -3.54 15.92
N LYS A 29 0.22 -4.09 16.00
CA LYS A 29 0.46 -5.49 15.66
C LYS A 29 0.00 -6.42 16.79
N ILE A 30 -0.75 -7.44 16.42
CA ILE A 30 -1.18 -8.52 17.33
C ILE A 30 -0.41 -9.78 16.94
N PRO A 31 0.46 -10.33 17.81
CA PRO A 31 1.18 -11.55 17.52
C PRO A 31 0.22 -12.75 17.36
N VAL A 32 0.35 -13.49 16.28
CA VAL A 32 -0.41 -14.74 16.05
C VAL A 32 0.52 -15.77 15.41
N GLY A 33 0.93 -16.76 16.20
CA GLY A 33 1.92 -17.75 15.77
C GLY A 33 3.24 -17.11 15.39
N ALA A 34 3.71 -17.39 14.15
CA ALA A 34 4.95 -16.84 13.63
C ALA A 34 4.79 -15.47 12.91
N GLN A 35 3.60 -14.90 12.91
CA GLN A 35 3.27 -13.68 12.19
C GLN A 35 2.52 -12.68 13.09
N PHE A 36 2.15 -11.55 12.49
CA PHE A 36 1.35 -10.51 13.15
C PHE A 36 0.09 -10.21 12.34
N ILE A 37 -1.02 -9.95 13.03
CA ILE A 37 -2.17 -9.26 12.44
C ILE A 37 -1.94 -7.76 12.62
N HIS A 38 -2.04 -6.98 11.53
CA HIS A 38 -1.84 -5.54 11.56
C HIS A 38 -2.58 -4.82 10.42
N PHE A 39 -2.79 -3.52 10.59
CA PHE A 39 -3.47 -2.67 9.60
C PHE A 39 -2.54 -2.11 8.51
N GLY A 40 -1.23 -2.38 8.57
CA GLY A 40 -0.26 -1.89 7.59
C GLY A 40 -0.63 -2.22 6.15
N ASN A 41 -1.10 -3.46 5.89
CA ASN A 41 -1.54 -3.88 4.56
C ASN A 41 -2.76 -3.08 4.06
N ALA A 42 -3.70 -2.74 4.93
CA ALA A 42 -4.84 -1.89 4.59
C ALA A 42 -4.38 -0.49 4.17
N LEU A 43 -3.43 0.09 4.90
CA LEU A 43 -2.85 1.40 4.56
C LEU A 43 -2.05 1.35 3.26
N VAL A 44 -1.32 0.27 2.97
CA VAL A 44 -0.68 0.07 1.65
C VAL A 44 -1.71 0.16 0.52
N VAL A 45 -2.82 -0.57 0.63
CA VAL A 45 -3.91 -0.53 -0.36
C VAL A 45 -4.50 0.88 -0.47
N VAL A 46 -4.84 1.52 0.66
CA VAL A 46 -5.38 2.89 0.70
C VAL A 46 -4.39 3.89 0.06
N GLY A 47 -3.10 3.78 0.34
CA GLY A 47 -2.06 4.59 -0.27
C GLY A 47 -2.03 4.46 -1.79
N CYS A 48 -2.09 3.23 -2.31
CA CYS A 48 -2.16 2.97 -3.74
C CYS A 48 -3.44 3.55 -4.37
N LEU A 49 -4.60 3.42 -3.72
CA LEU A 49 -5.85 3.98 -4.21
C LEU A 49 -5.84 5.52 -4.25
N ILE A 50 -5.21 6.18 -3.27
CA ILE A 50 -5.18 7.63 -3.15
C ILE A 50 -4.12 8.26 -4.04
N PHE A 51 -2.86 7.82 -3.92
CA PHE A 51 -1.72 8.44 -4.61
C PHE A 51 -1.49 7.84 -6.00
N GLY A 52 -2.08 6.68 -6.28
CA GLY A 52 -1.76 5.83 -7.41
C GLY A 52 -0.78 4.74 -7.03
N SER A 53 -0.81 3.63 -7.79
CA SER A 53 -0.04 2.42 -7.50
C SER A 53 1.46 2.67 -7.31
N LYS A 54 2.08 3.52 -8.14
CA LYS A 54 3.52 3.83 -8.05
C LYS A 54 3.91 4.55 -6.77
N LEU A 55 3.18 5.62 -6.43
CA LEU A 55 3.48 6.43 -5.24
C LEU A 55 3.03 5.72 -3.95
N GLY A 56 1.92 4.97 -4.03
CA GLY A 56 1.47 4.11 -2.94
C GLY A 56 2.47 3.00 -2.63
N PHE A 57 3.06 2.38 -3.66
CA PHE A 57 4.15 1.43 -3.49
C PHE A 57 5.38 2.06 -2.83
N LEU A 58 5.76 3.28 -3.25
CA LEU A 58 6.89 3.99 -2.64
C LEU A 58 6.67 4.23 -1.14
N ALA A 59 5.47 4.70 -0.76
CA ALA A 59 5.11 4.88 0.65
C ALA A 59 5.15 3.54 1.42
N ALA A 60 4.63 2.46 0.80
CA ALA A 60 4.65 1.13 1.37
C ALA A 60 6.09 0.61 1.56
N ALA A 61 6.93 0.73 0.54
CA ALA A 61 8.32 0.29 0.58
C ALA A 61 9.11 0.97 1.71
N ILE A 62 8.91 2.28 1.88
CA ILE A 62 9.54 3.04 2.96
C ILE A 62 8.99 2.60 4.32
N GLY A 63 7.66 2.59 4.49
CA GLY A 63 7.04 2.31 5.80
C GLY A 63 7.26 0.88 6.28
N LEU A 64 7.11 -0.11 5.39
CA LEU A 64 7.36 -1.53 5.69
C LEU A 64 8.85 -1.80 5.89
N GLY A 65 9.70 -1.25 5.01
CA GLY A 65 11.15 -1.43 5.09
C GLY A 65 11.74 -0.86 6.38
N ILE A 66 11.31 0.32 6.82
CA ILE A 66 11.72 0.90 8.10
C ILE A 66 11.25 0.02 9.27
N PHE A 67 10.01 -0.50 9.21
CA PHE A 67 9.52 -1.40 10.25
C PHE A 67 10.39 -2.65 10.36
N ASP A 68 10.67 -3.32 9.25
CA ASP A 68 11.48 -4.54 9.24
C ASP A 68 12.92 -4.28 9.71
N LEU A 69 13.50 -3.16 9.26
CA LEU A 69 14.86 -2.77 9.66
C LEU A 69 14.98 -2.54 11.18
N LEU A 70 14.02 -1.81 11.76
CA LEU A 70 14.07 -1.45 13.18
C LEU A 70 13.65 -2.58 14.12
N ASN A 71 12.91 -3.58 13.62
CA ASN A 71 12.45 -4.71 14.44
C ASN A 71 13.27 -6.01 14.23
N GLY A 72 14.41 -5.94 13.51
CA GLY A 72 15.29 -7.09 13.32
C GLY A 72 14.89 -8.02 12.17
N TYR A 73 13.96 -7.61 11.30
CA TYR A 73 13.49 -8.38 10.14
C TYR A 73 14.17 -7.96 8.83
N ALA A 74 15.38 -7.43 8.88
CA ALA A 74 16.10 -6.92 7.71
C ALA A 74 16.22 -7.95 6.56
N ALA A 75 16.35 -9.24 6.89
CA ALA A 75 16.37 -10.32 5.90
C ALA A 75 15.04 -10.50 5.13
N GLU A 76 13.92 -10.03 5.69
CA GLU A 76 12.59 -10.12 5.08
C GLU A 76 12.31 -8.95 4.11
N ILE A 77 13.12 -7.87 4.15
CA ILE A 77 12.91 -6.66 3.33
C ILE A 77 12.75 -6.98 1.84
N PRO A 78 13.62 -7.77 1.18
CA PRO A 78 13.45 -8.04 -0.24
C PRO A 78 12.08 -8.67 -0.56
N ILE A 79 11.64 -9.58 0.27
CA ILE A 79 10.37 -10.31 0.10
C ILE A 79 9.17 -9.40 0.36
N ILE A 80 9.19 -8.59 1.43
CA ILE A 80 8.08 -7.68 1.73
C ILE A 80 7.94 -6.60 0.65
N LEU A 81 9.05 -6.16 0.04
CA LEU A 81 9.02 -5.24 -1.10
C LEU A 81 8.42 -5.89 -2.35
N LEU A 82 8.75 -7.14 -2.64
CA LEU A 82 8.13 -7.89 -3.74
C LEU A 82 6.62 -8.09 -3.52
N GLU A 83 6.20 -8.41 -2.30
CA GLU A 83 4.80 -8.52 -1.95
C GLU A 83 4.06 -7.18 -2.11
N ALA A 84 4.64 -6.08 -1.64
CA ALA A 84 4.07 -4.74 -1.79
C ALA A 84 3.99 -4.32 -3.27
N LEU A 85 5.00 -4.67 -4.07
CA LEU A 85 5.00 -4.44 -5.51
C LEU A 85 3.89 -5.22 -6.21
N ALA A 86 3.72 -6.50 -5.89
CA ALA A 86 2.66 -7.32 -6.48
C ALA A 86 1.26 -6.77 -6.13
N VAL A 87 1.04 -6.34 -4.89
CA VAL A 87 -0.19 -5.66 -4.48
C VAL A 87 -0.40 -4.37 -5.30
N ALA A 88 0.63 -3.54 -5.46
CA ALA A 88 0.55 -2.31 -6.24
C ALA A 88 0.26 -2.59 -7.72
N VAL A 89 0.83 -3.63 -8.30
CA VAL A 89 0.57 -4.07 -9.69
C VAL A 89 -0.89 -4.51 -9.84
N VAL A 90 -1.42 -5.31 -8.92
CA VAL A 90 -2.83 -5.72 -8.96
C VAL A 90 -3.76 -4.52 -8.85
N ILE A 91 -3.47 -3.57 -7.97
CA ILE A 91 -4.25 -2.32 -7.85
C ILE A 91 -4.14 -1.49 -9.13
N HIS A 92 -2.97 -1.44 -9.75
CA HIS A 92 -2.79 -0.77 -11.04
C HIS A 92 -3.73 -1.33 -12.11
N PHE A 93 -3.74 -2.64 -12.30
CA PHE A 93 -4.59 -3.27 -13.30
C PHE A 93 -6.08 -3.18 -12.98
N LEU A 94 -6.48 -3.43 -11.74
CA LEU A 94 -7.90 -3.43 -11.36
C LEU A 94 -8.45 -2.01 -11.19
N TYR A 95 -7.86 -1.22 -10.29
CA TYR A 95 -8.44 0.06 -9.91
C TYR A 95 -8.15 1.16 -10.92
N GLU A 96 -6.91 1.24 -11.42
CA GLU A 96 -6.53 2.25 -12.39
C GLU A 96 -6.92 1.84 -13.82
N GLY A 97 -6.66 0.58 -14.21
CA GLY A 97 -6.97 0.05 -15.53
C GLY A 97 -8.45 -0.25 -15.74
N LEU A 98 -8.97 -1.28 -15.08
CA LEU A 98 -10.33 -1.78 -15.30
C LEU A 98 -11.42 -0.84 -14.76
N PHE A 99 -11.25 -0.34 -13.54
CA PHE A 99 -12.26 0.52 -12.91
C PHE A 99 -12.05 2.01 -13.19
N HIS A 100 -10.99 2.40 -13.92
CA HIS A 100 -10.68 3.78 -14.29
C HIS A 100 -10.76 4.74 -13.09
N ARG A 101 -10.31 4.30 -11.91
CA ARG A 101 -10.33 5.03 -10.64
C ARG A 101 -11.73 5.52 -10.23
N LYS A 102 -12.80 4.82 -10.64
CA LYS A 102 -14.16 5.13 -10.23
C LYS A 102 -14.38 4.70 -8.77
N ASP A 103 -14.66 5.67 -7.90
CA ASP A 103 -14.79 5.52 -6.44
C ASP A 103 -16.14 4.89 -6.02
N ARG A 104 -16.58 3.85 -6.70
CA ARG A 104 -17.74 3.07 -6.27
C ARG A 104 -17.28 2.11 -5.17
N LEU A 105 -18.07 1.99 -4.11
CA LEU A 105 -17.78 1.08 -2.99
C LEU A 105 -17.43 -0.33 -3.47
N ARG A 106 -18.18 -0.85 -4.45
CA ARG A 106 -17.92 -2.16 -5.06
C ARG A 106 -16.50 -2.25 -5.64
N ASN A 107 -16.03 -1.22 -6.35
CA ASN A 107 -14.70 -1.22 -6.97
C ASN A 107 -13.61 -1.21 -5.92
N ILE A 108 -13.80 -0.44 -4.85
CA ILE A 108 -12.88 -0.36 -3.71
C ILE A 108 -12.81 -1.73 -2.99
N LEU A 109 -13.98 -2.34 -2.72
CA LEU A 109 -14.06 -3.66 -2.10
C LEU A 109 -13.40 -4.75 -2.96
N VAL A 110 -13.71 -4.81 -4.25
CA VAL A 110 -13.09 -5.79 -5.16
C VAL A 110 -11.58 -5.62 -5.19
N THR A 111 -11.08 -4.39 -5.22
CA THR A 111 -9.64 -4.11 -5.20
C THR A 111 -9.01 -4.53 -3.86
N ALA A 112 -9.67 -4.26 -2.73
CA ALA A 112 -9.20 -4.67 -1.41
C ALA A 112 -9.15 -6.21 -1.27
N VAL A 113 -10.18 -6.91 -1.73
CA VAL A 113 -10.23 -8.39 -1.74
C VAL A 113 -9.11 -8.96 -2.62
N ALA A 114 -8.94 -8.44 -3.83
CA ALA A 114 -7.88 -8.89 -4.73
C ALA A 114 -6.48 -8.67 -4.12
N ALA A 115 -6.22 -7.51 -3.52
CA ALA A 115 -4.97 -7.23 -2.82
C ALA A 115 -4.74 -8.20 -1.64
N ALA A 116 -5.77 -8.48 -0.85
CA ALA A 116 -5.73 -9.43 0.25
C ALA A 116 -5.42 -10.86 -0.24
N LEU A 117 -6.08 -11.30 -1.31
CA LEU A 117 -5.84 -12.63 -1.91
C LEU A 117 -4.41 -12.76 -2.44
N VAL A 118 -3.89 -11.73 -3.11
CA VAL A 118 -2.49 -11.71 -3.57
C VAL A 118 -1.52 -11.90 -2.41
N LYS A 119 -1.73 -11.22 -1.28
CA LYS A 119 -0.91 -11.39 -0.07
C LYS A 119 -0.97 -12.82 0.46
N VAL A 120 -2.16 -13.41 0.53
CA VAL A 120 -2.33 -14.81 0.98
C VAL A 120 -1.58 -15.77 0.05
N VAL A 121 -1.78 -15.65 -1.27
CA VAL A 121 -1.12 -16.51 -2.27
C VAL A 121 0.40 -16.39 -2.20
N LEU A 122 0.93 -15.17 -2.13
CA LEU A 122 2.37 -14.95 -2.05
C LEU A 122 2.98 -15.52 -0.76
N ASN A 123 2.29 -15.39 0.37
CA ASN A 123 2.76 -15.96 1.63
C ASN A 123 2.71 -17.49 1.63
N ILE A 124 1.66 -18.11 1.08
CA ILE A 124 1.63 -19.57 0.89
C ILE A 124 2.80 -20.01 0.03
N LEU A 125 3.01 -19.34 -1.11
CA LEU A 125 4.11 -19.66 -2.03
C LEU A 125 5.47 -19.51 -1.35
N LYS A 126 5.71 -18.38 -0.65
CA LYS A 126 6.93 -18.11 0.11
C LYS A 126 7.24 -19.25 1.08
N TYR A 127 6.30 -19.59 1.97
CA TYR A 127 6.55 -20.57 3.01
C TYR A 127 6.59 -22.01 2.46
N THR A 128 5.85 -22.32 1.41
CA THR A 128 5.95 -23.62 0.73
C THR A 128 7.32 -23.79 0.08
N LEU A 129 7.79 -22.79 -0.67
CA LEU A 129 9.12 -22.82 -1.30
C LEU A 129 10.22 -22.90 -0.24
N THR A 130 10.15 -22.09 0.80
CA THR A 130 11.14 -22.13 1.88
C THR A 130 11.16 -23.49 2.60
N GLY A 131 9.99 -24.05 2.89
CA GLY A 131 9.87 -25.36 3.52
C GLY A 131 10.40 -26.50 2.65
N THR A 132 10.22 -26.41 1.34
CA THR A 132 10.71 -27.44 0.40
C THR A 132 12.19 -27.28 0.11
N LEU A 133 12.64 -26.09 -0.25
CA LEU A 133 14.02 -25.85 -0.71
C LEU A 133 15.04 -25.79 0.43
N LEU A 134 14.68 -25.17 1.56
CA LEU A 134 15.58 -24.97 2.69
C LEU A 134 15.30 -25.98 3.83
N GLY A 135 14.04 -26.36 4.01
CA GLY A 135 13.62 -27.28 5.07
C GLY A 135 13.64 -28.76 4.68
N GLY A 136 13.87 -29.10 3.40
CA GLY A 136 13.91 -30.48 2.91
C GLY A 136 12.56 -31.23 3.02
N SER A 137 11.46 -30.51 3.26
CA SER A 137 10.12 -31.12 3.38
C SER A 137 9.57 -31.51 2.01
N SER A 138 8.74 -32.54 1.94
CA SER A 138 7.99 -32.85 0.74
C SER A 138 7.01 -31.72 0.40
N LEU A 139 6.71 -31.51 -0.87
CA LEU A 139 5.84 -30.41 -1.31
C LEU A 139 4.46 -30.40 -0.61
N PRO A 140 3.76 -31.52 -0.44
CA PRO A 140 2.49 -31.54 0.31
C PRO A 140 2.65 -31.14 1.79
N ALA A 141 3.71 -31.62 2.46
CA ALA A 141 3.98 -31.28 3.85
C ALA A 141 4.33 -29.80 4.00
N ALA A 142 5.20 -29.27 3.13
CA ALA A 142 5.55 -27.86 3.12
C ALA A 142 4.33 -26.95 2.87
N PHE A 143 3.42 -27.33 1.97
CA PHE A 143 2.18 -26.60 1.73
C PHE A 143 1.26 -26.57 2.96
N LEU A 144 1.03 -27.70 3.61
CA LEU A 144 0.21 -27.76 4.83
C LEU A 144 0.80 -26.90 5.96
N LEU A 145 2.12 -26.96 6.15
CA LEU A 145 2.83 -26.13 7.12
C LEU A 145 2.75 -24.64 6.75
N ALA A 146 2.84 -24.30 5.47
CA ALA A 146 2.68 -22.93 4.99
C ALA A 146 1.30 -22.36 5.35
N VAL A 147 0.22 -23.11 5.07
CA VAL A 147 -1.16 -22.72 5.40
C VAL A 147 -1.32 -22.52 6.91
N ALA A 148 -0.78 -23.40 7.74
CA ALA A 148 -0.82 -23.28 9.19
C ALA A 148 -0.01 -22.05 9.69
N LYS A 149 1.10 -21.72 9.02
CA LYS A 149 2.01 -20.64 9.42
C LYS A 149 1.46 -19.23 9.10
N ILE A 150 0.61 -19.09 8.07
CA ILE A 150 0.13 -17.77 7.60
C ILE A 150 -1.15 -17.27 8.30
N THR A 151 -1.44 -17.74 9.50
CA THR A 151 -2.60 -17.29 10.29
C THR A 151 -2.66 -15.78 10.48
N GLY A 152 -1.51 -15.13 10.73
CA GLY A 152 -1.41 -13.67 10.79
C GLY A 152 -1.71 -12.99 9.44
N THR A 153 -1.32 -13.61 8.32
CA THR A 153 -1.67 -13.11 6.98
C THR A 153 -3.19 -13.18 6.75
N PHE A 154 -3.88 -14.25 7.15
CA PHE A 154 -5.33 -14.32 7.05
C PHE A 154 -6.01 -13.23 7.87
N GLY A 155 -5.59 -13.01 9.12
CA GLY A 155 -6.11 -11.95 9.97
C GLY A 155 -5.87 -10.56 9.39
N SER A 156 -4.67 -10.27 8.90
CA SER A 156 -4.33 -9.00 8.25
C SER A 156 -5.09 -8.80 6.93
N SER A 157 -5.35 -9.88 6.19
CA SER A 157 -6.15 -9.85 4.96
C SER A 157 -7.60 -9.51 5.24
N LEU A 158 -8.20 -10.13 6.27
CA LEU A 158 -9.55 -9.79 6.72
C LEU A 158 -9.62 -8.33 7.20
N ALA A 159 -8.66 -7.90 8.01
CA ALA A 159 -8.54 -6.50 8.44
C ALA A 159 -8.42 -5.55 7.25
N THR A 160 -7.69 -5.93 6.18
CA THR A 160 -7.56 -5.13 4.96
C THR A 160 -8.90 -4.96 4.25
N VAL A 161 -9.66 -6.05 4.05
CA VAL A 161 -10.96 -6.00 3.37
C VAL A 161 -11.96 -5.12 4.12
N ILE A 162 -11.93 -5.12 5.46
CA ILE A 162 -12.82 -4.32 6.29
C ILE A 162 -12.33 -2.85 6.38
N ALA A 163 -11.05 -2.63 6.61
CA ALA A 163 -10.51 -1.31 6.88
C ALA A 163 -10.40 -0.43 5.62
N VAL A 164 -10.10 -1.00 4.44
CA VAL A 164 -9.93 -0.21 3.21
C VAL A 164 -11.16 0.62 2.85
N PRO A 165 -12.39 0.06 2.79
CA PRO A 165 -13.58 0.85 2.45
C PRO A 165 -13.92 1.92 3.50
N ILE A 166 -13.48 1.77 4.74
CA ILE A 166 -13.67 2.75 5.83
C ILE A 166 -12.62 3.85 5.73
N LEU A 167 -11.35 3.48 5.59
CA LEU A 167 -10.22 4.42 5.62
C LEU A 167 -10.10 5.23 4.31
N TYR A 168 -10.39 4.61 3.17
CA TYR A 168 -10.25 5.27 1.87
C TYR A 168 -11.01 6.60 1.76
N PRO A 169 -12.33 6.69 2.07
CA PRO A 169 -13.05 7.95 1.99
C PRO A 169 -12.50 9.01 2.96
N ILE A 170 -12.05 8.63 4.16
CA ILE A 170 -11.47 9.53 5.15
C ILE A 170 -10.19 10.16 4.59
N PHE A 171 -9.22 9.36 4.16
CA PHE A 171 -7.97 9.87 3.60
C PHE A 171 -8.16 10.64 2.29
N LYS A 172 -9.16 10.27 1.50
CA LYS A 172 -9.52 11.02 0.30
C LYS A 172 -10.04 12.42 0.62
N GLN A 173 -10.84 12.58 1.68
CA GLN A 173 -11.31 13.89 2.14
C GLN A 173 -10.13 14.75 2.64
N VAL A 174 -9.25 14.19 3.45
CA VAL A 174 -8.03 14.87 3.93
C VAL A 174 -7.19 15.38 2.74
N ARG A 175 -6.97 14.53 1.72
CA ARG A 175 -6.22 14.93 0.53
C ARG A 175 -6.91 16.05 -0.26
N LYS A 176 -8.25 16.03 -0.35
CA LYS A 176 -9.02 17.10 -1.01
C LYS A 176 -8.90 18.42 -0.25
N ALA A 177 -9.11 18.42 1.07
CA ALA A 177 -8.97 19.60 1.91
C ALA A 177 -7.57 20.22 1.78
N HIS A 178 -6.53 19.42 1.80
CA HIS A 178 -5.16 19.87 1.65
C HIS A 178 -4.86 20.51 0.26
N LYS A 179 -5.53 20.05 -0.80
CA LYS A 179 -5.41 20.67 -2.14
C LYS A 179 -6.14 22.02 -2.23
N GLN A 180 -7.21 22.21 -1.47
CA GLN A 180 -8.00 23.46 -1.51
C GLN A 180 -7.33 24.60 -0.73
N THR A 181 -6.52 24.32 0.26
CA THR A 181 -5.77 25.29 1.06
C THR A 181 -4.55 25.87 0.31
N ARG A 182 -4.36 25.57 -0.99
CA ARG A 182 -3.32 26.23 -1.79
C ARG A 182 -3.66 27.71 -1.95
N PRO A 183 -2.81 28.65 -1.47
CA PRO A 183 -2.97 30.06 -1.77
C PRO A 183 -2.89 30.26 -3.29
N LEU A 184 -3.73 31.14 -3.81
CA LEU A 184 -3.91 31.51 -5.23
C LEU A 184 -2.65 32.09 -5.94
N LYS A 185 -1.48 31.91 -5.37
CA LYS A 185 -0.19 32.51 -5.82
C LYS A 185 0.29 32.07 -7.22
N SER A 186 -0.41 31.11 -7.87
CA SER A 186 -0.06 30.72 -9.25
C SER A 186 -1.02 31.27 -10.33
N ARG A 187 -2.19 31.79 -9.95
CA ARG A 187 -3.14 32.38 -10.92
C ARG A 187 -2.79 33.83 -11.30
N ASP A 188 -2.14 34.57 -10.41
CA ASP A 188 -1.78 35.97 -10.67
C ASP A 188 -0.65 36.14 -11.70
N LYS A 189 0.27 35.16 -11.81
CA LYS A 189 1.34 35.27 -12.80
C LYS A 189 0.88 35.15 -14.25
N SER A 190 -0.21 34.39 -14.50
CA SER A 190 -0.77 34.26 -15.86
C SER A 190 -1.61 35.48 -16.27
N ILE A 191 -2.25 36.16 -15.32
CA ILE A 191 -3.03 37.39 -15.59
C ILE A 191 -2.10 38.57 -15.82
N ILE A 192 -0.96 38.64 -15.11
CA ILE A 192 0.04 39.69 -15.27
C ILE A 192 0.81 39.57 -16.60
N SER A 193 0.99 38.35 -17.13
CA SER A 193 1.63 38.13 -18.43
C SER A 193 0.73 38.56 -19.61
N ILE A 194 -0.59 38.32 -19.49
CA ILE A 194 -1.56 38.69 -20.55
C ILE A 194 -1.68 40.23 -20.69
N ASN A 195 -1.62 40.97 -19.58
CA ASN A 195 -1.69 42.43 -19.60
C ASN A 195 -0.37 43.11 -20.06
N LYS A 196 0.74 42.38 -20.22
CA LYS A 196 2.00 42.96 -20.78
C LYS A 196 2.15 42.80 -22.28
N GLU A 197 1.31 42.00 -22.91
CA GLU A 197 1.33 41.80 -24.38
C GLU A 197 0.29 42.68 -25.12
N THR A 198 -0.48 43.49 -24.39
CA THR A 198 -1.54 44.36 -24.95
C THR A 198 -1.31 45.84 -24.78
N VAL A 199 -0.07 46.30 -24.50
CA VAL A 199 0.31 47.72 -24.47
C VAL A 199 1.40 48.03 -25.47
#